data_41c620caca54056c23a7ff969db97f8c
#
_entry.id   41c620caca54056c23a7ff969db97f8c
#
_cell.length_a   1.000
_cell.length_b   1.000
_cell.length_c   1.000
_cell.angle_alpha   90.00
_cell.angle_beta   90.00
_cell.angle_gamma   90.00
#
_symmetry.space_group_name_H-M   'P 1'
#
loop_
_entity.id
_entity.type
_entity.pdbx_description
1 polymer ?
#
loop_
_entity_poly.entity_id
_entity_poly.type
_entity_poly.pdbx_seq_one_letter_code
_entity_poly.pdbx_strand_id
1 'polypeptide(L)'
;PHVVEPIDYIDRPDGGKMLIYYSLGNFQSLQRKEATLLGGMAKVTIKKDFKGARIVDFDMETLVTDYRLGGVRVTDYFDIITTYPWSKYSRAIAESGNIGNGNANFNLDYMFQLQAEQAAQVHEARQKAGLE
;
A
#
# COMPACT_ATOMS: atom_id res chain seq x y z
N PRO A 1 9.65 -4.52 -7.80
CA PRO A 1 8.94 -5.53 -6.98
C PRO A 1 7.44 -5.29 -7.01
N HIS A 2 6.68 -6.38 -6.76
CA HIS A 2 5.21 -6.35 -6.72
C HIS A 2 4.65 -6.26 -5.29
N VAL A 3 5.49 -5.93 -4.34
CA VAL A 3 5.17 -5.80 -2.92
C VAL A 3 5.64 -4.45 -2.40
N VAL A 4 5.00 -3.97 -1.35
CA VAL A 4 5.46 -2.75 -0.66
C VAL A 4 6.76 -3.06 0.06
N GLU A 5 7.75 -2.22 -0.15
CA GLU A 5 9.05 -2.29 0.51
C GLU A 5 9.23 -1.12 1.49
N PRO A 6 10.25 -1.18 2.36
CA PRO A 6 10.47 -0.15 3.38
C PRO A 6 10.54 1.28 2.83
N ILE A 7 10.30 2.22 3.72
CA ILE A 7 10.45 3.66 3.50
C ILE A 7 11.66 4.12 4.29
N ASP A 8 12.49 4.97 3.70
CA ASP A 8 13.64 5.56 4.36
C ASP A 8 13.64 7.09 4.27
N TYR A 9 14.16 7.71 5.32
CA TYR A 9 14.40 9.14 5.39
C TYR A 9 15.84 9.37 5.81
N ILE A 10 16.70 9.68 4.85
CA ILE A 10 18.15 9.66 5.01
C ILE A 10 18.79 11.03 4.79
N ASP A 11 19.96 11.20 5.41
CA ASP A 11 20.81 12.36 5.18
C ASP A 11 21.52 12.26 3.83
N ARG A 12 21.56 13.36 3.11
CA ARG A 12 22.33 13.50 1.88
C ARG A 12 23.70 14.09 2.21
N PRO A 13 24.73 13.79 1.38
CA PRO A 13 26.08 14.37 1.56
C PRO A 13 26.12 15.90 1.54
N ASP A 14 25.14 16.55 0.89
CA ASP A 14 25.02 18.02 0.80
C ASP A 14 24.30 18.64 2.02
N GLY A 15 24.01 17.85 3.05
CA GLY A 15 23.29 18.28 4.27
C GLY A 15 21.78 18.33 4.11
N GLY A 16 21.24 17.98 2.93
CA GLY A 16 19.81 17.84 2.71
C GLY A 16 19.27 16.51 3.21
N LYS A 17 17.96 16.33 3.07
CA LYS A 17 17.26 15.07 3.38
C LYS A 17 16.68 14.45 2.11
N MET A 18 16.56 13.14 2.09
CA MET A 18 15.95 12.37 1.01
C MET A 18 14.94 11.37 1.58
N LEU A 19 13.72 11.43 1.06
CA LEU A 19 12.67 10.45 1.31
C LEU A 19 12.70 9.41 0.20
N ILE A 20 12.71 8.14 0.56
CA ILE A 20 12.74 7.02 -0.36
C ILE A 20 11.58 6.07 -0.05
N TYR A 21 10.74 5.83 -1.03
CA TYR A 21 9.83 4.68 -1.06
C TYR A 21 10.47 3.66 -2.01
N TYR A 22 11.04 2.58 -1.47
CA TYR A 22 11.76 1.59 -2.31
C TYR A 22 10.83 0.87 -3.26
N SER A 23 9.62 0.55 -2.81
CA SER A 23 8.53 0.09 -3.66
C SER A 23 7.18 0.40 -3.04
N LEU A 24 6.24 0.82 -3.85
CA LEU A 24 4.84 1.00 -3.47
C LEU A 24 3.97 -0.23 -3.80
N GLY A 25 4.60 -1.31 -4.29
CA GLY A 25 3.87 -2.50 -4.68
C GLY A 25 2.93 -2.27 -5.88
N ASN A 26 1.91 -3.10 -5.98
CA ASN A 26 0.92 -3.01 -7.05
C ASN A 26 -0.19 -2.01 -6.69
N PHE A 27 -0.49 -1.08 -7.59
CA PHE A 27 -1.73 -0.31 -7.50
C PHE A 27 -2.94 -1.19 -7.84
N GLN A 28 -2.82 -1.96 -8.91
CA GLN A 28 -3.80 -2.94 -9.36
C GLN A 28 -3.09 -4.02 -10.17
N SER A 29 -3.38 -5.29 -9.91
CA SER A 29 -2.77 -6.39 -10.66
C SER A 29 -3.64 -7.64 -10.60
N LEU A 30 -3.30 -8.63 -11.45
CA LEU A 30 -3.93 -9.97 -11.43
C LEU A 30 -3.20 -10.96 -10.51
N GLN A 31 -2.22 -10.52 -9.74
CA GLN A 31 -1.55 -11.37 -8.76
C GLN A 31 -2.48 -11.63 -7.57
N ARG A 32 -2.40 -12.84 -7.00
CA ARG A 32 -3.38 -13.34 -6.01
C ARG A 32 -2.82 -13.58 -4.62
N LYS A 33 -1.50 -13.45 -4.43
CA LYS A 33 -0.88 -13.59 -3.11
C LYS A 33 -1.12 -12.34 -2.27
N GLU A 34 -1.36 -12.52 -0.99
CA GLU A 34 -1.73 -11.44 -0.05
C GLU A 34 -0.76 -10.25 -0.14
N ALA A 35 0.55 -10.51 -0.08
CA ALA A 35 1.56 -9.45 -0.17
C ALA A 35 1.50 -8.66 -1.50
N THR A 36 1.07 -9.29 -2.60
CA THR A 36 0.94 -8.66 -3.91
C THR A 36 -0.41 -7.98 -4.13
N LEU A 37 -1.39 -8.24 -3.25
CA LEU A 37 -2.68 -7.55 -3.21
C LEU A 37 -2.59 -6.23 -2.43
N LEU A 38 -1.56 -6.06 -1.62
CA LEU A 38 -1.30 -4.81 -0.91
C LEU A 38 -0.41 -3.90 -1.76
N GLY A 39 -0.81 -2.65 -1.85
CA GLY A 39 -0.03 -1.57 -2.45
C GLY A 39 0.06 -0.39 -1.51
N GLY A 40 0.80 0.63 -1.90
CA GLY A 40 0.92 1.87 -1.16
C GLY A 40 0.62 3.08 -2.04
N MET A 41 0.02 4.08 -1.45
CA MET A 41 -0.13 5.41 -2.02
C MET A 41 0.67 6.40 -1.18
N ALA A 42 1.81 6.85 -1.71
CA ALA A 42 2.64 7.83 -1.05
C ALA A 42 1.94 9.20 -1.00
N LYS A 43 1.99 9.83 0.16
CA LYS A 43 1.51 11.20 0.39
C LYS A 43 2.70 12.03 0.84
N VAL A 44 3.01 13.09 0.12
CA VAL A 44 4.16 13.95 0.43
C VAL A 44 3.71 15.40 0.38
N THR A 45 3.95 16.14 1.45
CA THR A 45 3.71 17.59 1.51
C THR A 45 5.03 18.33 1.34
N ILE A 46 5.09 19.18 0.33
CA ILE A 46 6.27 19.98 0.00
C ILE A 46 5.96 21.44 0.23
N LYS A 47 6.79 22.11 1.02
CA LYS A 47 6.76 23.56 1.18
C LYS A 47 7.86 24.18 0.33
N LYS A 48 7.49 25.21 -0.45
CA LYS A 48 8.42 26.02 -1.24
C LYS A 48 8.40 27.45 -0.72
N ASP A 49 9.55 28.02 -0.47
CA ASP A 49 9.76 29.42 -0.12
C ASP A 49 11.03 29.95 -0.80
N PHE A 50 11.49 31.16 -0.40
CA PHE A 50 12.69 31.78 -1.00
C PHE A 50 14.00 31.00 -0.72
N LYS A 51 14.01 30.07 0.25
CA LYS A 51 15.13 29.18 0.56
C LYS A 51 15.14 27.90 -0.27
N GLY A 52 14.07 27.65 -1.05
CA GLY A 52 13.92 26.46 -1.88
C GLY A 52 12.72 25.61 -1.48
N ALA A 53 12.69 24.37 -1.99
CA ALA A 53 11.65 23.41 -1.70
C ALA A 53 12.13 22.37 -0.67
N ARG A 54 11.29 22.01 0.27
CA ARG A 54 11.57 20.96 1.27
C ARG A 54 10.32 20.14 1.59
N ILE A 55 10.54 18.88 1.93
CA ILE A 55 9.49 18.00 2.45
C ILE A 55 9.19 18.44 3.88
N VAL A 56 7.92 18.65 4.19
CA VAL A 56 7.46 19.04 5.55
C VAL A 56 6.59 17.98 6.18
N ASP A 57 6.04 17.06 5.38
CA ASP A 57 5.29 15.90 5.88
C ASP A 57 5.27 14.81 4.81
N PHE A 58 5.16 13.56 5.24
CA PHE A 58 4.94 12.42 4.36
C PHE A 58 4.21 11.30 5.09
N ASP A 59 3.50 10.50 4.33
CA ASP A 59 2.74 9.36 4.81
C ASP A 59 2.58 8.33 3.69
N MET A 60 2.01 7.18 4.00
CA MET A 60 1.59 6.20 3.01
C MET A 60 0.26 5.58 3.42
N GLU A 61 -0.70 5.61 2.53
CA GLU A 61 -1.94 4.85 2.70
C GLU A 61 -1.80 3.48 2.03
N THR A 62 -2.08 2.42 2.79
CA THR A 62 -2.15 1.08 2.23
C THR A 62 -3.36 0.95 1.33
N LEU A 63 -3.17 0.36 0.16
CA LEU A 63 -4.20 0.03 -0.81
C LEU A 63 -4.38 -1.49 -0.88
N VAL A 64 -5.58 -1.95 -1.18
CA VAL A 64 -5.90 -3.37 -1.35
C VAL A 64 -6.59 -3.59 -2.67
N THR A 65 -6.08 -4.53 -3.46
CA THR A 65 -6.75 -5.01 -4.66
C THR A 65 -7.74 -6.12 -4.30
N ASP A 66 -9.00 -5.93 -4.62
CA ASP A 66 -10.08 -6.89 -4.40
C ASP A 66 -10.64 -7.39 -5.73
N TYR A 67 -10.86 -8.69 -5.81
CA TYR A 67 -11.39 -9.36 -7.00
C TYR A 67 -12.81 -9.85 -6.76
N ARG A 68 -13.70 -9.54 -7.70
CA ARG A 68 -15.07 -10.05 -7.68
C ARG A 68 -15.40 -10.73 -8.99
N LEU A 69 -16.17 -11.80 -8.91
CA LEU A 69 -16.80 -12.39 -10.09
C LEU A 69 -18.05 -11.58 -10.41
N GLY A 70 -18.11 -11.06 -11.63
CA GLY A 70 -19.32 -10.49 -12.18
C GLY A 70 -20.26 -11.56 -12.70
N GLY A 71 -21.36 -11.76 -12.69
CA GLY A 71 -22.37 -12.77 -12.99
C GLY A 71 -22.15 -13.78 -14.13
N VAL A 72 -21.19 -13.58 -15.04
CA VAL A 72 -20.87 -14.53 -16.12
C VAL A 72 -19.36 -14.77 -16.17
N ARG A 73 -18.96 -15.98 -15.81
CA ARG A 73 -17.57 -16.41 -15.93
C ARG A 73 -17.28 -16.85 -17.36
N VAL A 74 -16.64 -15.99 -18.13
CA VAL A 74 -16.26 -16.31 -19.52
C VAL A 74 -14.85 -16.92 -19.59
N THR A 75 -13.99 -16.62 -18.62
CA THR A 75 -12.62 -17.10 -18.52
C THR A 75 -12.21 -17.24 -17.05
N ASP A 76 -10.96 -17.67 -16.77
CA ASP A 76 -10.39 -17.68 -15.42
C ASP A 76 -10.06 -16.25 -14.88
N TYR A 77 -10.52 -15.23 -15.55
CA TYR A 77 -10.34 -13.84 -15.16
C TYR A 77 -11.53 -13.35 -14.30
N PHE A 78 -11.23 -12.47 -13.34
CA PHE A 78 -12.24 -11.80 -12.55
C PHE A 78 -12.82 -10.63 -13.34
N ASP A 79 -14.15 -10.45 -13.29
CA ASP A 79 -14.82 -9.41 -14.07
C ASP A 79 -14.65 -8.02 -13.48
N ILE A 80 -14.44 -7.95 -12.16
CA ILE A 80 -14.31 -6.68 -11.44
C ILE A 80 -13.09 -6.72 -10.55
N ILE A 81 -12.18 -5.77 -10.77
CA ILE A 81 -11.02 -5.54 -9.94
C ILE A 81 -11.15 -4.13 -9.35
N THR A 82 -11.16 -4.03 -8.04
CA THR A 82 -11.29 -2.76 -7.34
C THR A 82 -10.12 -2.54 -6.40
N THR A 83 -9.55 -1.35 -6.41
CA THR A 83 -8.54 -0.94 -5.44
C THR A 83 -9.20 -0.14 -4.35
N TYR A 84 -9.12 -0.62 -3.11
CA TYR A 84 -9.65 0.05 -1.92
C TYR A 84 -8.52 0.67 -1.11
N PRO A 85 -8.69 1.87 -0.55
CA PRO A 85 -7.87 2.29 0.57
C PRO A 85 -8.14 1.38 1.77
N TRP A 86 -7.11 1.03 2.54
CA TRP A 86 -7.23 0.11 3.68
C TRP A 86 -8.33 0.52 4.66
N SER A 87 -8.47 1.82 4.89
CA SER A 87 -9.50 2.39 5.77
C SER A 87 -10.94 2.08 5.34
N LYS A 88 -11.12 1.66 4.09
CA LYS A 88 -12.42 1.28 3.49
C LYS A 88 -12.55 -0.23 3.23
N TYR A 89 -11.47 -0.98 3.40
CA TYR A 89 -11.47 -2.42 3.22
C TYR A 89 -11.96 -3.13 4.49
N SER A 90 -12.93 -4.01 4.37
CA SER A 90 -13.53 -4.72 5.50
C SER A 90 -13.55 -6.22 5.26
N ARG A 91 -13.73 -6.99 6.34
CA ARG A 91 -13.95 -8.44 6.25
C ARG A 91 -15.12 -8.77 5.32
N ALA A 92 -16.22 -8.02 5.40
CA ALA A 92 -17.39 -8.24 4.54
C ALA A 92 -17.07 -8.02 3.05
N ILE A 93 -16.23 -7.01 2.72
CA ILE A 93 -15.75 -6.81 1.35
C ILE A 93 -14.88 -8.00 0.92
N ALA A 94 -13.92 -8.42 1.75
CA ALA A 94 -13.05 -9.55 1.45
C ALA A 94 -13.83 -10.86 1.26
N GLU A 95 -14.85 -11.14 2.07
CA GLU A 95 -15.71 -12.32 1.98
C GLU A 95 -16.55 -12.33 0.69
N SER A 96 -17.03 -11.18 0.23
CA SER A 96 -17.73 -11.07 -1.05
C SER A 96 -16.81 -10.94 -2.26
N GLY A 97 -15.53 -10.66 -2.04
CA GLY A 97 -14.49 -10.45 -3.04
C GLY A 97 -13.43 -11.54 -3.02
N ASN A 98 -12.22 -11.21 -2.60
CA ASN A 98 -11.04 -12.10 -2.65
C ASN A 98 -11.28 -13.51 -2.07
N ILE A 99 -11.92 -13.61 -0.90
CA ILE A 99 -12.21 -14.89 -0.25
C ILE A 99 -13.34 -15.62 -1.00
N GLY A 100 -14.43 -14.93 -1.28
CA GLY A 100 -15.63 -15.50 -1.90
C GLY A 100 -15.41 -15.99 -3.34
N ASN A 101 -14.36 -15.55 -4.02
CA ASN A 101 -14.03 -15.97 -5.38
C ASN A 101 -13.20 -17.27 -5.46
N GLY A 102 -13.17 -18.04 -4.37
CA GLY A 102 -12.53 -19.35 -4.37
C GLY A 102 -10.99 -19.31 -4.37
N ASN A 103 -10.41 -18.22 -3.91
CA ASN A 103 -8.99 -18.19 -3.58
C ASN A 103 -8.78 -18.90 -2.24
N ALA A 104 -8.78 -20.24 -2.28
CA ALA A 104 -8.68 -21.11 -1.10
C ALA A 104 -7.41 -20.86 -0.27
N ASN A 105 -6.41 -20.21 -0.84
CA ASN A 105 -5.13 -19.88 -0.18
C ASN A 105 -5.09 -18.45 0.36
N PHE A 106 -6.17 -17.66 0.20
CA PHE A 106 -6.21 -16.30 0.69
C PHE A 106 -6.41 -16.29 2.21
N ASN A 107 -5.45 -15.74 2.93
CA ASN A 107 -5.50 -15.60 4.38
C ASN A 107 -5.64 -14.13 4.75
N LEU A 108 -6.85 -13.75 5.19
CA LEU A 108 -7.16 -12.37 5.56
C LEU A 108 -6.38 -11.93 6.81
N ASP A 109 -6.19 -12.80 7.80
CA ASP A 109 -5.46 -12.47 9.01
C ASP A 109 -3.98 -12.19 8.71
N TYR A 110 -3.39 -12.94 7.77
CA TYR A 110 -2.04 -12.65 7.26
C TYR A 110 -1.98 -11.31 6.53
N MET A 111 -2.98 -10.95 5.75
CA MET A 111 -3.07 -9.63 5.11
C MET A 111 -3.14 -8.50 6.15
N PHE A 112 -3.90 -8.67 7.23
CA PHE A 112 -3.94 -7.72 8.34
C PHE A 112 -2.56 -7.56 9.01
N GLN A 113 -1.82 -8.67 9.19
CA GLN A 113 -0.47 -8.64 9.72
C GLN A 113 0.47 -7.86 8.80
N LEU A 114 0.48 -8.14 7.51
CA LEU A 114 1.31 -7.42 6.52
C LEU A 114 1.01 -5.92 6.51
N GLN A 115 -0.27 -5.54 6.58
CA GLN A 115 -0.65 -4.14 6.65
C GLN A 115 -0.14 -3.46 7.94
N ALA A 116 -0.23 -4.14 9.07
CA ALA A 116 0.31 -3.62 10.32
C ALA A 116 1.83 -3.43 10.27
N GLU A 117 2.56 -4.33 9.63
CA GLU A 117 4.00 -4.19 9.38
C GLU A 117 4.31 -2.98 8.49
N GLN A 118 3.53 -2.75 7.44
CA GLN A 118 3.67 -1.56 6.59
C GLN A 118 3.41 -0.27 7.38
N ALA A 119 2.36 -0.24 8.19
CA ALA A 119 2.03 0.92 9.02
C ALA A 119 3.15 1.22 10.03
N ALA A 120 3.76 0.18 10.63
CA ALA A 120 4.89 0.34 11.53
C ALA A 120 6.14 0.92 10.84
N GLN A 121 6.42 0.52 9.59
CA GLN A 121 7.52 1.08 8.80
C GLN A 121 7.31 2.56 8.49
N VAL A 122 6.09 2.96 8.15
CA VAL A 122 5.74 4.38 7.94
C VAL A 122 5.97 5.17 9.22
N HIS A 123 5.48 4.66 10.35
CA HIS A 123 5.65 5.30 11.67
C HIS A 123 7.14 5.48 12.02
N GLU A 124 7.95 4.44 11.83
CA GLU A 124 9.40 4.49 12.08
C GLU A 124 10.10 5.55 11.20
N ALA A 125 9.77 5.60 9.90
CA ALA A 125 10.33 6.60 8.99
C ALA A 125 9.92 8.04 9.41
N ARG A 126 8.68 8.24 9.85
CA ARG A 126 8.18 9.53 10.36
C ARG A 126 8.88 9.95 11.65
N GLN A 127 9.16 9.00 12.55
CA GLN A 127 9.94 9.27 13.76
C GLN A 127 11.37 9.71 13.43
N LYS A 128 12.05 9.02 12.49
CA LYS A 128 13.38 9.43 12.00
C LYS A 128 13.37 10.83 11.40
N ALA A 129 12.27 11.22 10.78
CA ALA A 129 12.09 12.56 10.19
C ALA A 129 11.71 13.64 11.22
N GLY A 130 11.44 13.28 12.48
CA GLY A 130 10.98 14.20 13.52
C GLY A 130 9.52 14.64 13.37
N LEU A 131 8.68 13.84 12.67
CA LEU A 131 7.26 14.12 12.44
C LEU A 131 6.32 13.48 13.48
N GLU A 132 6.85 12.59 14.28
CA GLU A 132 6.15 11.90 15.37
C GLU A 132 7.02 11.78 16.60
#